data_1eb401e3f43723de2870771cddcd68c0
#
_entry.id   1eb401e3f43723de2870771cddcd68c0
#
_cell.length_a   1.000
_cell.length_b   1.000
_cell.length_c   1.000
_cell.angle_alpha   90.00
_cell.angle_beta   90.00
_cell.angle_gamma   90.00
#
_symmetry.space_group_name_H-M   'P 1'
#
loop_
_entity.id
_entity.type
_entity.pdbx_description
1 polymer ?
#
loop_
_entity_poly.entity_id
_entity_poly.type
_entity_poly.pdbx_seq_one_letter_code
_entity_poly.pdbx_strand_id
1 'polypeptide(L)'
;MEDTNREKLVLTVVLTLVEGIAGYILYKNNIFKAESFWILFLSYVTPMGFLCFLNYWILSPLFIRIGLRIWSWLGHYKRVSKQFNKIAIQCVVWLKNVKKHWGVIDTAEECQNANTCEGLLAMKKTKLDQRYKVVYEEALFSILNSVTERGLASKSLKYETVVCTSMILYIFSMERKTNEKMLAFEEKFNNIASVLWEVRCNNGWGVYIGKTDEADCSIANTFWVFRALNGYSISRSADYRIMLRRIYESSSNSLFGYSAGDVPRLCTTAMSVAVYYSLGEQSRTMVREVYDVRIAVEYIYKMFCYKGVECELEVLSGLETKSHGVKKVPWTHVTIAFVTESLVEAYKNGDLNLIKMNYFIGCLKKICKKRLVYVNGNNQQCYYMPKDMEINSKGIYTFPTAYMAWALSMFDF
;
A
#
# COMPACT_ATOMS: atom_id res chain seq x y z
N MET A 1 -3.44 22.07 6.47
CA MET A 1 -3.56 23.11 7.53
C MET A 1 -5.01 23.50 7.83
N GLU A 2 -5.90 23.58 6.84
CA GLU A 2 -7.33 23.88 7.03
C GLU A 2 -8.13 22.84 7.83
N ASP A 3 -7.90 21.55 7.58
CA ASP A 3 -8.64 20.47 8.28
C ASP A 3 -8.34 20.40 9.78
N THR A 4 -7.10 20.69 10.18
CA THR A 4 -6.73 20.72 11.61
C THR A 4 -7.42 21.86 12.35
N ASN A 5 -7.68 22.96 11.68
CA ASN A 5 -8.38 24.10 12.26
C ASN A 5 -9.89 23.85 12.40
N ARG A 6 -10.47 23.12 11.43
CA ARG A 6 -11.88 22.75 11.45
C ARG A 6 -12.21 21.75 12.56
N GLU A 7 -11.34 20.73 12.76
CA GLU A 7 -11.50 19.76 13.86
C GLU A 7 -11.32 20.42 15.22
N LYS A 8 -10.36 21.33 15.36
CA LYS A 8 -10.18 22.12 16.58
C LYS A 8 -11.41 22.99 16.87
N LEU A 9 -11.96 23.64 15.83
CA LEU A 9 -13.14 24.48 15.97
C LEU A 9 -14.34 23.68 16.45
N VAL A 10 -14.61 22.52 15.82
CA VAL A 10 -15.74 21.63 16.20
C VAL A 10 -15.59 21.18 17.64
N LEU A 11 -14.40 20.74 18.06
CA LEU A 11 -14.18 20.26 19.43
C LEU A 11 -14.28 21.40 20.43
N THR A 12 -13.79 22.61 20.10
CA THR A 12 -13.92 23.80 20.95
C THR A 12 -15.39 24.14 21.16
N VAL A 13 -16.20 24.11 20.09
CA VAL A 13 -17.65 24.36 20.19
C VAL A 13 -18.34 23.34 21.09
N VAL A 14 -18.01 22.04 20.93
CA VAL A 14 -18.58 20.97 21.78
C VAL A 14 -18.19 21.14 23.24
N LEU A 15 -16.93 21.42 23.53
CA LEU A 15 -16.47 21.63 24.91
C LEU A 15 -17.13 22.87 25.55
N THR A 16 -17.23 23.96 24.79
CA THR A 16 -17.89 25.18 25.25
C THR A 16 -19.39 24.96 25.55
N LEU A 17 -20.07 24.14 24.72
CA LEU A 17 -21.47 23.75 24.96
C LEU A 17 -21.63 22.92 26.26
N VAL A 18 -20.72 21.95 26.49
CA VAL A 18 -20.72 21.14 27.71
C VAL A 18 -20.49 22.01 28.94
N GLU A 19 -19.54 22.96 28.88
CA GLU A 19 -19.28 23.91 29.96
C GLU A 19 -20.46 24.86 30.20
N GLY A 20 -21.11 25.34 29.12
CA GLY A 20 -22.33 26.14 29.20
C GLY A 20 -23.48 25.39 29.87
N ILE A 21 -23.68 24.12 29.55
CA ILE A 21 -24.71 23.27 30.22
C ILE A 21 -24.36 23.05 31.67
N ALA A 22 -23.10 22.77 32.00
CA ALA A 22 -22.66 22.62 33.38
C ALA A 22 -22.86 23.92 34.18
N GLY A 23 -22.48 25.07 33.60
CA GLY A 23 -22.72 26.40 34.21
C GLY A 23 -24.19 26.69 34.43
N TYR A 24 -25.09 26.34 33.47
CA TYR A 24 -26.54 26.47 33.63
C TYR A 24 -27.09 25.59 34.73
N ILE A 25 -26.60 24.36 34.87
CA ILE A 25 -27.02 23.44 35.98
C ILE A 25 -26.60 24.00 37.33
N LEU A 26 -25.39 24.52 37.44
CA LEU A 26 -24.88 25.14 38.65
C LEU A 26 -25.70 26.39 39.02
N TYR A 27 -26.07 27.22 38.05
CA TYR A 27 -26.95 28.38 38.24
C TYR A 27 -28.38 27.96 38.71
N LYS A 28 -29.00 27.02 38.02
CA LYS A 28 -30.34 26.52 38.33
C LYS A 28 -30.42 25.93 39.73
N ASN A 29 -29.34 25.37 40.25
CA ASN A 29 -29.28 24.80 41.59
C ASN A 29 -28.85 25.81 42.67
N ASN A 30 -28.92 27.12 42.39
CA ASN A 30 -28.56 28.22 43.32
C ASN A 30 -27.14 28.13 43.93
N ILE A 31 -26.22 27.48 43.22
CA ILE A 31 -24.82 27.39 43.61
C ILE A 31 -24.10 28.73 43.35
N PHE A 32 -24.62 29.50 42.39
CA PHE A 32 -24.15 30.86 42.09
C PHE A 32 -25.24 31.88 42.46
N LYS A 33 -24.99 32.70 43.49
CA LYS A 33 -25.78 33.89 43.82
C LYS A 33 -25.02 35.12 43.35
N ALA A 34 -25.51 35.80 42.36
CA ALA A 34 -24.98 37.10 41.92
C ALA A 34 -26.07 38.17 42.04
N GLU A 35 -25.77 39.26 42.74
CA GLU A 35 -26.75 40.33 43.05
C GLU A 35 -26.95 41.35 41.94
N SER A 36 -26.14 41.34 40.86
CA SER A 36 -26.31 42.23 39.72
C SER A 36 -25.99 41.56 38.36
N PHE A 37 -26.74 41.98 37.33
CA PHE A 37 -26.56 41.49 35.94
C PHE A 37 -25.11 41.69 35.41
N TRP A 38 -24.46 42.78 35.78
CA TRP A 38 -23.12 43.10 35.34
C TRP A 38 -22.05 42.23 35.99
N ILE A 39 -22.23 41.89 37.24
CA ILE A 39 -21.36 40.94 37.96
C ILE A 39 -21.54 39.53 37.40
N LEU A 40 -22.77 39.14 37.06
CA LEU A 40 -23.07 37.91 36.34
C LEU A 40 -22.45 37.91 34.96
N PHE A 41 -22.57 38.97 34.18
CA PHE A 41 -22.03 39.09 32.85
C PHE A 41 -20.50 39.03 32.85
N LEU A 42 -19.82 39.82 33.69
CA LEU A 42 -18.36 39.81 33.82
C LEU A 42 -17.85 38.51 34.43
N SER A 43 -18.54 37.92 35.36
CA SER A 43 -18.16 36.65 35.97
C SER A 43 -18.34 35.45 35.03
N TYR A 44 -19.16 35.59 33.97
CA TYR A 44 -19.36 34.55 32.96
C TYR A 44 -18.57 34.78 31.69
N VAL A 45 -18.58 36.00 31.13
CA VAL A 45 -17.96 36.31 29.84
C VAL A 45 -16.43 36.21 29.92
N THR A 46 -15.83 36.68 30.98
CA THR A 46 -14.38 36.64 31.14
C THR A 46 -13.82 35.24 31.41
N PRO A 47 -14.37 34.44 32.33
CA PRO A 47 -13.98 33.04 32.45
C PRO A 47 -14.32 32.20 31.25
N MET A 48 -15.46 32.45 30.59
CA MET A 48 -15.88 31.75 29.37
C MET A 48 -14.92 32.06 28.21
N GLY A 49 -14.53 33.33 28.03
CA GLY A 49 -13.52 33.71 27.05
C GLY A 49 -12.17 33.06 27.35
N PHE A 50 -11.76 33.03 28.62
CA PHE A 50 -10.52 32.35 29.01
C PHE A 50 -10.63 30.82 28.84
N LEU A 51 -11.76 30.22 29.18
CA LEU A 51 -12.00 28.79 28.94
C LEU A 51 -12.04 28.44 27.44
N CYS A 52 -12.67 29.29 26.63
CA CYS A 52 -12.61 29.10 25.16
C CYS A 52 -11.18 29.18 24.63
N PHE A 53 -10.39 30.11 25.10
CA PHE A 53 -8.96 30.23 24.75
C PHE A 53 -8.17 29.01 25.25
N LEU A 54 -8.35 28.61 26.49
CA LEU A 54 -7.71 27.44 27.09
C LEU A 54 -8.12 26.15 26.34
N ASN A 55 -9.39 25.99 25.99
CA ASN A 55 -9.89 24.87 25.23
C ASN A 55 -9.31 24.84 23.81
N TYR A 56 -9.26 25.98 23.13
CA TYR A 56 -8.75 26.04 21.76
C TYR A 56 -7.26 25.75 21.68
N TRP A 57 -6.46 26.36 22.56
CA TRP A 57 -5.00 26.31 22.47
C TRP A 57 -4.34 25.18 23.25
N ILE A 58 -4.90 24.77 24.36
CA ILE A 58 -4.26 23.82 25.29
C ILE A 58 -5.05 22.51 25.40
N LEU A 59 -6.35 22.58 25.72
CA LEU A 59 -7.14 21.40 26.01
C LEU A 59 -7.57 20.65 24.74
N SER A 60 -7.92 21.35 23.65
CA SER A 60 -8.35 20.70 22.42
C SER A 60 -7.27 19.77 21.82
N PRO A 61 -5.98 20.17 21.71
CA PRO A 61 -4.94 19.24 21.27
C PRO A 61 -4.72 18.06 22.25
N LEU A 62 -4.88 18.32 23.54
CA LEU A 62 -4.73 17.29 24.57
C LEU A 62 -5.88 16.29 24.52
N PHE A 63 -7.13 16.77 24.43
CA PHE A 63 -8.32 15.92 24.31
C PHE A 63 -8.36 15.16 23.00
N ILE A 64 -7.92 15.75 21.89
CA ILE A 64 -7.73 15.02 20.63
C ILE A 64 -6.74 13.88 20.84
N ARG A 65 -5.58 14.13 21.44
CA ARG A 65 -4.57 13.09 21.70
C ARG A 65 -5.09 12.00 22.64
N ILE A 66 -5.78 12.37 23.69
CA ILE A 66 -6.37 11.43 24.66
C ILE A 66 -7.53 10.67 24.03
N GLY A 67 -8.45 11.34 23.34
CA GLY A 67 -9.57 10.73 22.67
C GLY A 67 -9.11 9.76 21.56
N LEU A 68 -8.08 10.10 20.81
CA LEU A 68 -7.47 9.23 19.82
C LEU A 68 -6.78 8.02 20.46
N ARG A 69 -6.10 8.19 21.61
CA ARG A 69 -5.55 7.08 22.39
C ARG A 69 -6.64 6.18 22.95
N ILE A 70 -7.70 6.76 23.53
CA ILE A 70 -8.85 6.01 24.04
C ILE A 70 -9.57 5.27 22.90
N TRP A 71 -9.75 5.90 21.75
CA TRP A 71 -10.40 5.27 20.58
C TRP A 71 -9.56 4.16 19.97
N SER A 72 -8.24 4.33 19.89
CA SER A 72 -7.34 3.24 19.54
C SER A 72 -7.39 2.11 20.58
N TRP A 73 -7.47 2.47 21.86
CA TRP A 73 -7.56 1.52 22.97
C TRP A 73 -8.90 0.79 23.01
N LEU A 74 -10.04 1.44 22.66
CA LEU A 74 -11.37 0.82 22.54
C LEU A 74 -11.52 -0.17 21.37
N GLY A 75 -10.44 -0.49 20.69
CA GLY A 75 -10.40 -1.61 19.75
C GLY A 75 -11.05 -1.35 18.38
N HIS A 76 -11.28 -0.07 18.00
CA HIS A 76 -11.74 0.24 16.64
C HIS A 76 -10.76 -0.34 15.59
N TYR A 77 -9.49 -0.16 15.81
CA TYR A 77 -8.42 -0.68 14.97
C TYR A 77 -8.45 -2.21 14.88
N LYS A 78 -8.60 -2.91 16.01
CA LYS A 78 -8.74 -4.38 16.04
C LYS A 78 -9.98 -4.89 15.30
N ARG A 79 -11.11 -4.14 15.34
CA ARG A 79 -12.32 -4.53 14.59
C ARG A 79 -12.13 -4.34 13.09
N VAL A 80 -11.44 -3.28 12.68
CA VAL A 80 -11.15 -3.02 11.26
C VAL A 80 -10.16 -4.05 10.73
N SER A 81 -9.09 -4.33 11.46
CA SER A 81 -8.13 -5.38 11.13
C SER A 81 -8.86 -6.72 10.95
N LYS A 82 -9.73 -7.11 11.90
CA LYS A 82 -10.56 -8.32 11.75
C LYS A 82 -11.42 -8.34 10.48
N GLN A 83 -12.04 -7.20 10.14
CA GLN A 83 -12.86 -7.10 8.91
C GLN A 83 -12.01 -7.27 7.66
N PHE A 84 -10.88 -6.55 7.59
CA PHE A 84 -9.98 -6.63 6.44
C PHE A 84 -9.37 -8.02 6.31
N ASN A 85 -8.95 -8.61 7.41
CA ASN A 85 -8.41 -9.97 7.43
C ASN A 85 -9.47 -11.00 6.96
N LYS A 86 -10.74 -10.85 7.39
CA LYS A 86 -11.83 -11.70 6.88
C LYS A 86 -12.02 -11.57 5.37
N ILE A 87 -11.95 -10.36 4.82
CA ILE A 87 -12.06 -10.13 3.37
C ILE A 87 -10.83 -10.71 2.66
N ALA A 88 -9.62 -10.48 3.17
CA ALA A 88 -8.38 -11.03 2.62
C ALA A 88 -8.42 -12.57 2.56
N ILE A 89 -8.84 -13.22 3.64
CA ILE A 89 -9.02 -14.67 3.68
C ILE A 89 -9.98 -15.14 2.59
N GLN A 90 -11.11 -14.47 2.40
CA GLN A 90 -12.08 -14.86 1.38
C GLN A 90 -11.60 -14.61 -0.05
N CYS A 91 -10.77 -13.58 -0.27
CA CYS A 91 -10.06 -13.38 -1.53
C CYS A 91 -9.08 -14.53 -1.80
N VAL A 92 -8.32 -14.96 -0.81
CA VAL A 92 -7.40 -16.12 -0.96
C VAL A 92 -8.16 -17.44 -1.15
N VAL A 93 -9.29 -17.62 -0.48
CA VAL A 93 -10.17 -18.79 -0.72
C VAL A 93 -10.63 -18.82 -2.18
N TRP A 94 -10.99 -17.68 -2.74
CA TRP A 94 -11.34 -17.58 -4.16
C TRP A 94 -10.15 -17.93 -5.06
N LEU A 95 -8.98 -17.35 -4.84
CA LEU A 95 -7.74 -17.67 -5.57
C LEU A 95 -7.43 -19.16 -5.52
N LYS A 96 -7.54 -19.78 -4.34
CA LYS A 96 -7.37 -21.24 -4.17
C LYS A 96 -8.36 -22.04 -5.02
N ASN A 97 -9.62 -21.61 -5.09
CA ASN A 97 -10.64 -22.32 -5.85
C ASN A 97 -10.46 -22.22 -7.38
N VAL A 98 -9.81 -21.15 -7.84
CA VAL A 98 -9.54 -20.89 -9.27
C VAL A 98 -8.07 -21.15 -9.66
N LYS A 99 -7.30 -21.88 -8.86
CA LYS A 99 -5.86 -22.11 -9.05
C LYS A 99 -5.46 -22.58 -10.45
N LYS A 100 -6.32 -23.33 -11.14
CA LYS A 100 -6.05 -23.83 -12.49
C LYS A 100 -6.03 -22.72 -13.55
N HIS A 101 -6.56 -21.56 -13.22
CA HIS A 101 -6.82 -20.43 -14.12
C HIS A 101 -6.29 -19.11 -13.59
N TRP A 102 -5.12 -19.12 -12.91
CA TRP A 102 -4.49 -17.88 -12.47
C TRP A 102 -4.07 -17.06 -13.69
N GLY A 103 -4.88 -16.06 -13.96
CA GLY A 103 -4.84 -15.24 -15.17
C GLY A 103 -6.24 -14.70 -15.44
N VAL A 104 -6.77 -15.02 -16.59
CA VAL A 104 -8.12 -14.66 -17.02
C VAL A 104 -9.00 -15.92 -16.98
N ILE A 105 -10.06 -15.91 -16.16
CA ILE A 105 -10.86 -17.12 -15.90
C ILE A 105 -11.80 -17.45 -17.07
N ASP A 106 -12.32 -16.41 -17.76
CA ASP A 106 -13.34 -16.59 -18.81
C ASP A 106 -12.74 -16.86 -20.20
N THR A 107 -11.42 -16.95 -20.32
CA THR A 107 -10.76 -17.28 -21.56
C THR A 107 -10.03 -18.59 -21.40
N ALA A 108 -9.91 -19.37 -22.46
CA ALA A 108 -9.08 -20.56 -22.51
C ALA A 108 -7.56 -20.23 -22.46
N GLU A 109 -7.22 -19.01 -22.08
CA GLU A 109 -5.84 -18.58 -21.92
C GLU A 109 -5.19 -19.32 -20.75
N GLU A 110 -4.00 -19.78 -21.02
CA GLU A 110 -3.18 -20.46 -20.01
C GLU A 110 -2.79 -19.54 -18.87
N CYS A 111 -2.54 -20.12 -17.69
CA CYS A 111 -2.02 -19.40 -16.53
C CYS A 111 -0.80 -18.56 -16.90
N GLN A 112 -0.79 -17.30 -16.49
CA GLN A 112 0.33 -16.40 -16.66
C GLN A 112 1.25 -16.47 -15.44
N ASN A 113 2.56 -16.51 -15.67
CA ASN A 113 3.55 -16.55 -14.60
C ASN A 113 3.46 -15.34 -13.66
N ALA A 114 3.21 -14.13 -14.19
CA ALA A 114 3.01 -12.94 -13.40
C ALA A 114 1.84 -13.12 -12.40
N ASN A 115 0.68 -13.58 -12.89
CA ASN A 115 -0.51 -13.73 -12.07
C ASN A 115 -0.35 -14.86 -11.03
N THR A 116 0.44 -15.88 -11.36
CA THR A 116 0.79 -16.94 -10.40
C THR A 116 1.69 -16.39 -9.29
N CYS A 117 2.68 -15.57 -9.63
CA CYS A 117 3.51 -14.88 -8.62
C CYS A 117 2.66 -13.99 -7.71
N GLU A 118 1.72 -13.23 -8.28
CA GLU A 118 0.80 -12.37 -7.51
C GLU A 118 -0.09 -13.18 -6.55
N GLY A 119 -0.62 -14.31 -6.99
CA GLY A 119 -1.37 -15.24 -6.16
C GLY A 119 -0.53 -15.83 -5.01
N LEU A 120 0.70 -16.24 -5.29
CA LEU A 120 1.65 -16.71 -4.28
C LEU A 120 1.97 -15.62 -3.25
N LEU A 121 2.23 -14.39 -3.70
CA LEU A 121 2.47 -13.24 -2.83
C LEU A 121 1.26 -12.98 -1.93
N ALA A 122 0.04 -13.02 -2.48
CA ALA A 122 -1.18 -12.84 -1.70
C ALA A 122 -1.32 -13.91 -0.61
N MET A 123 -1.09 -15.18 -0.93
CA MET A 123 -1.15 -16.28 0.04
C MET A 123 -0.08 -16.13 1.12
N LYS A 124 1.14 -15.75 0.75
CA LYS A 124 2.24 -15.55 1.70
C LYS A 124 2.00 -14.38 2.62
N LYS A 125 1.60 -13.23 2.08
CA LYS A 125 1.32 -12.01 2.85
C LYS A 125 0.13 -12.16 3.80
N THR A 126 -0.87 -12.95 3.43
CA THR A 126 -2.02 -13.29 4.30
C THR A 126 -1.71 -14.41 5.29
N LYS A 127 -0.51 -15.00 5.27
CA LYS A 127 -0.11 -16.17 6.08
C LYS A 127 -1.01 -17.40 5.87
N LEU A 128 -1.63 -17.50 4.70
CA LEU A 128 -2.51 -18.64 4.34
C LEU A 128 -1.80 -19.70 3.50
N ASP A 129 -0.53 -19.50 3.16
CA ASP A 129 0.34 -20.48 2.52
C ASP A 129 0.39 -21.81 3.28
N GLN A 130 0.49 -21.79 4.60
CA GLN A 130 0.49 -22.99 5.42
C GLN A 130 -0.89 -23.69 5.46
N ARG A 131 -1.97 -22.89 5.54
CA ARG A 131 -3.35 -23.45 5.55
C ARG A 131 -3.73 -24.13 4.23
N TYR A 132 -3.24 -23.58 3.12
CA TYR A 132 -3.49 -24.11 1.76
C TYR A 132 -2.20 -24.64 1.14
N LYS A 133 -1.39 -25.31 1.95
CA LYS A 133 -0.03 -25.75 1.61
C LYS A 133 0.06 -26.49 0.28
N VAL A 134 -0.82 -27.44 0.02
CA VAL A 134 -0.81 -28.23 -1.22
C VAL A 134 -0.95 -27.32 -2.45
N VAL A 135 -1.95 -26.43 -2.46
CA VAL A 135 -2.18 -25.50 -3.59
C VAL A 135 -1.01 -24.52 -3.74
N TYR A 136 -0.51 -24.03 -2.61
CA TYR A 136 0.61 -23.10 -2.58
C TYR A 136 1.90 -23.75 -3.11
N GLU A 137 2.28 -24.92 -2.59
CA GLU A 137 3.48 -25.65 -3.02
C GLU A 137 3.38 -26.07 -4.49
N GLU A 138 2.23 -26.59 -4.96
CA GLU A 138 2.05 -26.93 -6.38
C GLU A 138 2.30 -25.72 -7.29
N ALA A 139 1.73 -24.56 -6.96
CA ALA A 139 1.92 -23.34 -7.73
C ALA A 139 3.38 -22.84 -7.64
N LEU A 140 3.96 -22.85 -6.44
CA LEU A 140 5.33 -22.42 -6.21
C LEU A 140 6.32 -23.27 -7.01
N PHE A 141 6.26 -24.61 -6.90
CA PHE A 141 7.16 -25.50 -7.64
C PHE A 141 6.95 -25.43 -9.16
N SER A 142 5.70 -25.25 -9.61
CA SER A 142 5.43 -25.01 -11.03
C SER A 142 6.18 -23.80 -11.56
N ILE A 143 6.14 -22.67 -10.83
CA ILE A 143 6.86 -21.46 -11.20
C ILE A 143 8.38 -21.65 -11.09
N LEU A 144 8.89 -22.23 -9.99
CA LEU A 144 10.33 -22.45 -9.80
C LEU A 144 10.94 -23.28 -10.93
N ASN A 145 10.21 -24.29 -11.41
CA ASN A 145 10.62 -25.11 -12.54
C ASN A 145 10.52 -24.40 -13.88
N SER A 146 9.70 -23.34 -13.99
CA SER A 146 9.55 -22.53 -15.21
C SER A 146 10.62 -21.44 -15.33
N VAL A 147 11.39 -21.20 -14.28
CA VAL A 147 12.48 -20.21 -14.27
C VAL A 147 13.65 -20.73 -15.09
N THR A 148 14.15 -19.93 -16.03
CA THR A 148 15.37 -20.20 -16.80
C THR A 148 16.61 -19.72 -16.05
N GLU A 149 17.81 -19.91 -16.63
CA GLU A 149 19.07 -19.35 -16.10
C GLU A 149 19.09 -17.81 -16.11
N ARG A 150 18.23 -17.20 -16.93
CA ARG A 150 18.15 -15.74 -17.07
C ARG A 150 17.01 -15.11 -16.26
N GLY A 151 16.02 -15.90 -15.87
CA GLY A 151 14.89 -15.39 -15.12
C GLY A 151 13.56 -16.05 -15.48
N LEU A 152 12.46 -15.34 -15.27
CA LEU A 152 11.10 -15.82 -15.48
C LEU A 152 10.44 -15.05 -16.64
N ALA A 153 10.01 -15.78 -17.68
CA ALA A 153 9.21 -15.23 -18.74
C ALA A 153 7.75 -15.05 -18.30
N SER A 154 7.08 -14.01 -18.79
CA SER A 154 5.63 -14.02 -18.84
C SER A 154 5.21 -15.04 -19.91
N LYS A 155 4.24 -15.90 -19.61
CA LYS A 155 3.83 -16.96 -20.53
C LYS A 155 3.36 -16.45 -21.91
N SER A 156 2.81 -15.23 -21.93
CA SER A 156 2.38 -14.53 -23.15
C SER A 156 3.52 -13.89 -23.94
N LEU A 157 4.72 -13.79 -23.37
CA LEU A 157 5.90 -13.17 -23.97
C LEU A 157 7.01 -14.20 -24.07
N LYS A 158 7.72 -14.20 -25.22
CA LYS A 158 8.84 -15.13 -25.49
C LYS A 158 10.11 -14.83 -24.68
N TYR A 159 10.12 -13.72 -23.91
CA TYR A 159 11.32 -13.22 -23.24
C TYR A 159 11.07 -13.12 -21.73
N GLU A 160 12.13 -13.34 -20.97
CA GLU A 160 12.13 -13.11 -19.52
C GLU A 160 11.90 -11.64 -19.24
N THR A 161 11.00 -11.37 -18.28
CA THR A 161 10.67 -10.00 -17.89
C THR A 161 11.28 -9.67 -16.53
N VAL A 162 11.69 -8.42 -16.37
CA VAL A 162 12.26 -7.90 -15.11
C VAL A 162 11.26 -8.04 -13.98
N VAL A 163 9.99 -7.71 -14.20
CA VAL A 163 8.95 -7.77 -13.13
C VAL A 163 8.71 -9.21 -12.67
N CYS A 164 8.48 -10.16 -13.61
CA CYS A 164 8.23 -11.56 -13.23
C CYS A 164 9.43 -12.16 -12.50
N THR A 165 10.64 -11.88 -13.00
CA THR A 165 11.89 -12.33 -12.37
C THR A 165 12.06 -11.73 -10.97
N SER A 166 11.76 -10.44 -10.82
CA SER A 166 11.82 -9.79 -9.51
C SER A 166 10.78 -10.35 -8.52
N MET A 167 9.56 -10.61 -8.98
CA MET A 167 8.52 -11.20 -8.13
C MET A 167 8.94 -12.58 -7.62
N ILE A 168 9.44 -13.46 -8.50
CA ILE A 168 9.83 -14.81 -8.09
C ILE A 168 11.08 -14.79 -7.20
N LEU A 169 12.05 -13.91 -7.44
CA LEU A 169 13.20 -13.69 -6.56
C LEU A 169 12.74 -13.24 -5.17
N TYR A 170 11.78 -12.33 -5.11
CA TYR A 170 11.21 -11.85 -3.84
C TYR A 170 10.48 -12.97 -3.09
N ILE A 171 9.64 -13.77 -3.78
CA ILE A 171 8.97 -14.94 -3.20
C ILE A 171 10.00 -15.94 -2.68
N PHE A 172 11.01 -16.28 -3.48
CA PHE A 172 12.07 -17.19 -3.10
C PHE A 172 12.82 -16.68 -1.85
N SER A 173 13.12 -15.39 -1.78
CA SER A 173 13.80 -14.80 -0.62
C SER A 173 13.02 -14.92 0.70
N MET A 174 11.68 -14.96 0.62
CA MET A 174 10.81 -15.22 1.77
C MET A 174 10.74 -16.71 2.11
N GLU A 175 10.63 -17.57 1.09
CA GLU A 175 10.50 -19.02 1.26
C GLU A 175 11.75 -19.67 1.83
N ARG A 176 12.96 -19.33 1.33
CA ARG A 176 14.21 -19.95 1.76
C ARG A 176 14.50 -19.81 3.27
N LYS A 177 13.83 -18.88 3.95
CA LYS A 177 13.95 -18.71 5.40
C LYS A 177 13.18 -19.74 6.21
N THR A 178 12.20 -20.40 5.63
CA THR A 178 11.24 -21.27 6.33
C THR A 178 11.02 -22.61 5.67
N ASN A 179 11.51 -22.83 4.44
CA ASN A 179 11.26 -24.03 3.64
C ASN A 179 12.58 -24.63 3.15
N GLU A 180 13.01 -25.72 3.78
CA GLU A 180 14.28 -26.41 3.46
C GLU A 180 14.35 -26.90 2.00
N LYS A 181 13.21 -27.20 1.36
CA LYS A 181 13.18 -27.59 -0.05
C LYS A 181 13.74 -26.53 -0.98
N MET A 182 13.81 -25.27 -0.51
CA MET A 182 14.36 -24.15 -1.29
C MET A 182 15.88 -24.23 -1.44
N LEU A 183 16.59 -24.98 -0.59
CA LEU A 183 18.04 -25.14 -0.68
C LEU A 183 18.48 -25.69 -2.05
N ALA A 184 17.69 -26.58 -2.64
CA ALA A 184 17.96 -27.12 -3.98
C ALA A 184 17.96 -26.07 -5.10
N PHE A 185 17.37 -24.90 -4.89
CA PHE A 185 17.26 -23.81 -5.86
C PHE A 185 18.18 -22.62 -5.52
N GLU A 186 18.91 -22.65 -4.39
CA GLU A 186 19.61 -21.48 -3.88
C GLU A 186 20.68 -20.95 -4.84
N GLU A 187 21.51 -21.84 -5.39
CA GLU A 187 22.54 -21.47 -6.36
C GLU A 187 21.92 -20.82 -7.60
N LYS A 188 20.89 -21.46 -8.18
CA LYS A 188 20.17 -20.94 -9.34
C LYS A 188 19.62 -19.55 -9.08
N PHE A 189 18.98 -19.31 -7.95
CA PHE A 189 18.37 -18.01 -7.65
C PHE A 189 19.40 -16.93 -7.29
N ASN A 190 20.55 -17.29 -6.70
CA ASN A 190 21.68 -16.38 -6.53
C ASN A 190 22.25 -15.95 -7.89
N ASN A 191 22.39 -16.88 -8.85
CA ASN A 191 22.83 -16.57 -10.21
C ASN A 191 21.84 -15.65 -10.93
N ILE A 192 20.54 -15.93 -10.85
CA ILE A 192 19.50 -15.07 -11.44
C ILE A 192 19.52 -13.67 -10.82
N ALA A 193 19.75 -13.55 -9.52
CA ALA A 193 19.89 -12.25 -8.86
C ALA A 193 21.09 -11.47 -9.43
N SER A 194 22.22 -12.18 -9.69
CA SER A 194 23.38 -11.58 -10.34
C SER A 194 23.09 -11.16 -11.77
N VAL A 195 22.46 -12.02 -12.57
CA VAL A 195 22.03 -11.67 -13.94
C VAL A 195 21.12 -10.45 -13.94
N LEU A 196 20.13 -10.42 -13.04
CA LEU A 196 19.22 -9.27 -12.91
C LEU A 196 19.97 -7.99 -12.54
N TRP A 197 21.01 -8.09 -11.72
CA TRP A 197 21.87 -6.96 -11.36
C TRP A 197 22.74 -6.49 -12.54
N GLU A 198 23.27 -7.39 -13.32
CA GLU A 198 24.15 -7.09 -14.46
C GLU A 198 23.43 -6.41 -15.62
N VAL A 199 22.15 -6.73 -15.85
CA VAL A 199 21.34 -6.14 -16.93
C VAL A 199 20.80 -4.74 -16.62
N ARG A 200 21.23 -4.11 -15.52
CA ARG A 200 20.85 -2.74 -15.19
C ARG A 200 21.45 -1.72 -16.17
N CYS A 201 20.69 -0.67 -16.42
CA CYS A 201 21.20 0.56 -17.02
C CYS A 201 21.40 1.66 -15.96
N ASN A 202 21.89 2.83 -16.37
CA ASN A 202 22.16 3.93 -15.44
C ASN A 202 20.90 4.41 -14.70
N ASN A 203 19.73 4.33 -15.36
CA ASN A 203 18.45 4.87 -14.87
C ASN A 203 17.52 3.76 -14.31
N GLY A 204 18.01 2.54 -14.09
CA GLY A 204 17.23 1.45 -13.53
C GLY A 204 17.16 0.21 -14.42
N TRP A 205 15.99 -0.37 -14.56
CA TRP A 205 15.74 -1.59 -15.34
C TRP A 205 14.60 -1.39 -16.33
N GLY A 206 14.81 -1.92 -17.54
CA GLY A 206 13.81 -2.00 -18.60
C GLY A 206 12.75 -3.09 -18.34
N VAL A 207 11.98 -3.40 -19.37
CA VAL A 207 10.91 -4.42 -19.31
C VAL A 207 11.47 -5.84 -19.43
N TYR A 208 12.47 -6.04 -20.29
CA TYR A 208 12.99 -7.36 -20.64
C TYR A 208 14.43 -7.56 -20.16
N ILE A 209 14.74 -8.77 -19.73
CA ILE A 209 16.10 -9.14 -19.39
C ILE A 209 16.91 -9.31 -20.67
N GLY A 210 18.03 -8.57 -20.78
CA GLY A 210 18.93 -8.62 -21.94
C GLY A 210 18.55 -7.71 -23.11
N LYS A 211 17.54 -6.86 -22.95
CA LYS A 211 17.29 -5.69 -23.81
C LYS A 211 17.39 -4.45 -22.94
N THR A 212 18.58 -3.91 -22.83
CA THR A 212 18.89 -2.75 -21.96
C THR A 212 19.02 -1.52 -22.83
N ASP A 213 17.88 -0.93 -23.22
CA ASP A 213 17.86 0.43 -23.71
C ASP A 213 17.53 1.36 -22.53
N GLU A 214 18.34 2.40 -22.30
CA GLU A 214 18.08 3.39 -21.24
C GLU A 214 16.74 4.08 -21.42
N ALA A 215 16.25 4.19 -22.65
CA ALA A 215 14.93 4.74 -22.95
C ALA A 215 13.76 3.88 -22.45
N ASP A 216 13.99 2.58 -22.23
CA ASP A 216 12.98 1.62 -21.79
C ASP A 216 12.98 1.42 -20.24
N CYS A 217 13.85 2.13 -19.50
CA CYS A 217 13.92 2.00 -18.06
C CYS A 217 12.65 2.53 -17.37
N SER A 218 12.04 1.66 -16.56
CA SER A 218 10.84 1.97 -15.80
C SER A 218 11.14 2.05 -14.31
N ILE A 219 10.68 3.09 -13.67
CA ILE A 219 10.77 3.27 -12.21
C ILE A 219 10.03 2.15 -11.46
N ALA A 220 8.89 1.70 -11.98
CA ALA A 220 8.15 0.57 -11.40
C ALA A 220 8.98 -0.73 -11.41
N ASN A 221 9.60 -1.06 -12.54
CA ASN A 221 10.49 -2.22 -12.65
C ASN A 221 11.68 -2.10 -11.71
N THR A 222 12.27 -0.91 -11.62
CA THR A 222 13.41 -0.61 -10.76
C THR A 222 13.08 -0.85 -9.28
N PHE A 223 11.92 -0.43 -8.80
CA PHE A 223 11.53 -0.68 -7.41
C PHE A 223 11.18 -2.14 -7.16
N TRP A 224 10.63 -2.87 -8.13
CA TRP A 224 10.49 -4.32 -8.02
C TRP A 224 11.84 -5.01 -7.87
N VAL A 225 12.85 -4.60 -8.65
CA VAL A 225 14.21 -5.15 -8.53
C VAL A 225 14.83 -4.85 -7.17
N PHE A 226 14.77 -3.60 -6.69
CA PHE A 226 15.29 -3.28 -5.36
C PHE A 226 14.61 -4.10 -4.26
N ARG A 227 13.30 -4.28 -4.34
CA ARG A 227 12.56 -5.14 -3.42
C ARG A 227 13.05 -6.58 -3.46
N ALA A 228 13.24 -7.12 -4.65
CA ALA A 228 13.71 -8.49 -4.84
C ALA A 228 15.13 -8.68 -4.31
N LEU A 229 16.05 -7.81 -4.73
CA LEU A 229 17.47 -7.91 -4.38
C LEU A 229 17.77 -7.62 -2.91
N ASN A 230 16.86 -6.96 -2.18
CA ASN A 230 17.05 -6.70 -0.74
C ASN A 230 17.24 -7.98 0.09
N GLY A 231 16.79 -9.12 -0.41
CA GLY A 231 17.00 -10.44 0.20
C GLY A 231 18.34 -11.12 -0.14
N TYR A 232 19.17 -10.56 -1.02
CA TYR A 232 20.38 -11.16 -1.58
C TYR A 232 21.64 -10.41 -1.16
N SER A 233 22.82 -11.07 -1.26
CA SER A 233 24.12 -10.48 -0.91
C SER A 233 24.43 -9.19 -1.68
N ILE A 234 23.96 -9.08 -2.90
CA ILE A 234 24.12 -7.89 -3.77
C ILE A 234 23.66 -6.62 -3.05
N SER A 235 22.59 -6.67 -2.27
CA SER A 235 22.07 -5.50 -1.54
C SER A 235 23.03 -4.90 -0.51
N ARG A 236 24.09 -5.64 -0.16
CA ARG A 236 25.13 -5.21 0.78
C ARG A 236 26.33 -4.55 0.07
N SER A 237 26.39 -4.62 -1.27
CA SER A 237 27.50 -4.04 -2.05
C SER A 237 27.44 -2.51 -2.05
N ALA A 238 28.61 -1.88 -2.26
CA ALA A 238 28.70 -0.44 -2.43
C ALA A 238 27.95 0.02 -3.68
N ASP A 239 28.11 -0.73 -4.79
CA ASP A 239 27.47 -0.40 -6.07
C ASP A 239 25.94 -0.42 -5.99
N TYR A 240 25.37 -1.37 -5.24
CA TYR A 240 23.92 -1.39 -4.99
C TYR A 240 23.47 -0.12 -4.27
N ARG A 241 24.19 0.29 -3.23
CA ARG A 241 23.86 1.51 -2.47
C ARG A 241 24.00 2.78 -3.32
N ILE A 242 25.04 2.86 -4.14
CA ILE A 242 25.23 3.99 -5.08
C ILE A 242 24.08 4.05 -6.07
N MET A 243 23.70 2.92 -6.67
CA MET A 243 22.58 2.86 -7.60
C MET A 243 21.25 3.23 -6.92
N LEU A 244 21.00 2.70 -5.74
CA LEU A 244 19.82 3.02 -4.93
C LEU A 244 19.75 4.54 -4.68
N ARG A 245 20.83 5.16 -4.20
CA ARG A 245 20.91 6.62 -3.98
C ARG A 245 20.60 7.39 -5.26
N ARG A 246 21.25 7.03 -6.38
CA ARG A 246 21.03 7.68 -7.69
C ARG A 246 19.57 7.65 -8.11
N ILE A 247 18.89 6.51 -7.96
CA ILE A 247 17.47 6.40 -8.31
C ILE A 247 16.62 7.30 -7.41
N TYR A 248 16.86 7.34 -6.09
CA TYR A 248 16.09 8.22 -5.20
C TYR A 248 16.42 9.71 -5.45
N GLU A 249 17.65 10.06 -5.82
CA GLU A 249 18.06 11.42 -6.19
C GLU A 249 17.41 11.89 -7.49
N SER A 250 17.09 10.98 -8.43
CA SER A 250 16.39 11.29 -9.67
C SER A 250 14.90 11.64 -9.48
N SER A 251 14.37 11.54 -8.27
CA SER A 251 12.99 11.90 -7.96
C SER A 251 12.75 13.41 -8.12
N SER A 252 11.56 13.78 -8.60
CA SER A 252 11.13 15.17 -8.66
C SER A 252 10.46 15.55 -7.34
N ASN A 253 11.16 16.30 -6.48
CA ASN A 253 10.65 16.68 -5.15
C ASN A 253 10.17 15.46 -4.32
N SER A 254 10.99 14.43 -4.29
CA SER A 254 10.69 13.13 -3.62
C SER A 254 9.49 12.37 -4.19
N LEU A 255 9.08 12.67 -5.42
CA LEU A 255 7.99 11.98 -6.12
C LEU A 255 8.51 11.32 -7.39
N PHE A 256 7.90 10.21 -7.78
CA PHE A 256 8.30 9.43 -8.93
C PHE A 256 7.23 9.34 -10.02
N GLY A 257 7.64 9.57 -11.27
CA GLY A 257 6.88 9.25 -12.47
C GLY A 257 7.11 7.81 -12.94
N TYR A 258 6.66 7.50 -14.14
CA TYR A 258 6.89 6.19 -14.76
C TYR A 258 8.37 6.02 -15.17
N SER A 259 8.95 7.06 -15.73
CA SER A 259 10.37 7.17 -16.06
C SER A 259 10.99 8.38 -15.35
N ALA A 260 12.31 8.50 -15.37
CA ALA A 260 12.99 9.67 -14.83
C ALA A 260 12.51 10.95 -15.55
N GLY A 261 12.12 11.97 -14.78
CA GLY A 261 11.62 13.26 -15.30
C GLY A 261 10.13 13.28 -15.70
N ASP A 262 9.41 12.17 -15.61
CA ASP A 262 7.96 12.14 -15.82
C ASP A 262 7.16 12.81 -14.71
N VAL A 263 5.89 13.13 -15.02
CA VAL A 263 4.94 13.61 -14.03
C VAL A 263 4.77 12.59 -12.90
N PRO A 264 4.83 13.03 -11.64
CA PRO A 264 4.66 12.16 -10.48
C PRO A 264 3.37 11.33 -10.53
N ARG A 265 3.48 10.06 -10.16
CA ARG A 265 2.37 9.10 -10.14
C ARG A 265 2.19 8.49 -8.76
N LEU A 266 0.95 8.17 -8.46
CA LEU A 266 0.59 7.55 -7.19
C LEU A 266 1.24 6.17 -7.03
N CYS A 267 1.18 5.31 -8.05
CA CYS A 267 1.70 3.94 -7.99
C CYS A 267 3.22 3.92 -7.77
N THR A 268 3.99 4.57 -8.63
CA THR A 268 5.46 4.56 -8.58
C THR A 268 5.98 5.26 -7.32
N THR A 269 5.35 6.36 -6.89
CA THR A 269 5.68 7.00 -5.62
C THR A 269 5.36 6.08 -4.43
N ALA A 270 4.25 5.34 -4.46
CA ALA A 270 3.93 4.37 -3.42
C ALA A 270 4.93 3.20 -3.40
N MET A 271 5.36 2.71 -4.56
CA MET A 271 6.39 1.67 -4.65
C MET A 271 7.72 2.15 -4.04
N SER A 272 8.13 3.39 -4.32
CA SER A 272 9.35 3.96 -3.73
C SER A 272 9.31 4.02 -2.22
N VAL A 273 8.20 4.47 -1.65
CA VAL A 273 8.00 4.53 -0.18
C VAL A 273 7.99 3.13 0.44
N ALA A 274 7.30 2.16 -0.20
CA ALA A 274 7.28 0.77 0.29
C ALA A 274 8.70 0.15 0.29
N VAL A 275 9.49 0.41 -0.76
CA VAL A 275 10.89 -0.03 -0.81
C VAL A 275 11.71 0.68 0.25
N TYR A 276 11.59 2.01 0.40
CA TYR A 276 12.32 2.79 1.40
C TYR A 276 12.16 2.22 2.81
N TYR A 277 10.94 1.90 3.25
CA TYR A 277 10.72 1.30 4.57
C TYR A 277 11.25 -0.13 4.70
N SER A 278 11.43 -0.84 3.59
CA SER A 278 12.03 -2.18 3.58
C SER A 278 13.57 -2.17 3.65
N LEU A 279 14.22 -1.01 3.44
CA LEU A 279 15.68 -0.90 3.46
C LEU A 279 16.25 -1.09 4.86
N GLY A 280 17.43 -1.70 4.94
CA GLY A 280 18.24 -1.69 6.15
C GLY A 280 18.69 -0.27 6.52
N GLU A 281 18.99 -0.03 7.80
CA GLU A 281 19.26 1.32 8.33
C GLU A 281 20.35 2.07 7.58
N GLN A 282 21.45 1.39 7.23
CA GLN A 282 22.56 2.02 6.48
C GLN A 282 22.10 2.57 5.12
N SER A 283 21.35 1.77 4.35
CA SER A 283 20.82 2.20 3.04
C SER A 283 19.76 3.29 3.21
N ARG A 284 18.93 3.19 4.24
CA ARG A 284 17.89 4.18 4.55
C ARG A 284 18.50 5.53 4.92
N THR A 285 19.56 5.55 5.73
CA THR A 285 20.27 6.78 6.10
C THR A 285 20.82 7.49 4.87
N MET A 286 21.45 6.75 3.97
CA MET A 286 21.99 7.29 2.74
C MET A 286 20.89 7.86 1.81
N VAL A 287 19.75 7.18 1.71
CA VAL A 287 18.61 7.65 0.90
C VAL A 287 17.99 8.92 1.51
N ARG A 288 17.93 9.04 2.83
CA ARG A 288 17.42 10.25 3.53
C ARG A 288 18.14 11.55 3.18
N GLU A 289 19.39 11.48 2.72
CA GLU A 289 20.14 12.66 2.30
C GLU A 289 19.58 13.30 1.02
N VAL A 290 18.92 12.51 0.16
CA VAL A 290 18.44 12.92 -1.17
C VAL A 290 16.93 12.77 -1.37
N TYR A 291 16.23 12.18 -0.40
CA TYR A 291 14.81 11.83 -0.50
C TYR A 291 14.06 12.09 0.81
N ASP A 292 13.05 12.93 0.77
CA ASP A 292 12.16 13.17 1.91
C ASP A 292 10.91 12.27 1.80
N VAL A 293 10.94 11.18 2.54
CA VAL A 293 9.82 10.22 2.57
C VAL A 293 8.51 10.85 3.04
N ARG A 294 8.54 11.91 3.85
CA ARG A 294 7.32 12.55 4.37
C ARG A 294 6.57 13.29 3.28
N ILE A 295 7.30 13.92 2.34
CA ILE A 295 6.70 14.56 1.15
C ILE A 295 5.98 13.50 0.31
N ALA A 296 6.64 12.36 0.06
CA ALA A 296 6.06 11.26 -0.70
C ALA A 296 4.83 10.65 0.00
N VAL A 297 4.91 10.40 1.32
CA VAL A 297 3.78 9.90 2.12
C VAL A 297 2.59 10.86 2.08
N GLU A 298 2.83 12.16 2.21
CA GLU A 298 1.78 13.17 2.14
C GLU A 298 1.11 13.21 0.76
N TYR A 299 1.92 13.12 -0.30
CA TYR A 299 1.41 13.05 -1.68
C TYR A 299 0.54 11.80 -1.87
N ILE A 300 1.02 10.60 -1.47
CA ILE A 300 0.28 9.34 -1.57
C ILE A 300 -1.05 9.44 -0.83
N TYR A 301 -1.03 9.94 0.40
CA TYR A 301 -2.23 10.12 1.20
C TYR A 301 -3.25 11.02 0.52
N LYS A 302 -2.82 12.23 0.07
CA LYS A 302 -3.70 13.19 -0.59
C LYS A 302 -4.27 12.64 -1.88
N MET A 303 -3.43 12.08 -2.73
CA MET A 303 -3.88 11.54 -4.03
C MET A 303 -4.88 10.41 -3.84
N PHE A 304 -4.57 9.43 -2.98
CA PHE A 304 -5.46 8.29 -2.75
C PHE A 304 -6.77 8.69 -2.07
N CYS A 305 -6.71 9.49 -1.02
CA CYS A 305 -7.87 9.77 -0.19
C CYS A 305 -8.82 10.81 -0.80
N TYR A 306 -8.31 11.78 -1.55
CA TYR A 306 -9.12 12.88 -2.11
C TYR A 306 -9.42 12.72 -3.60
N LYS A 307 -8.48 12.19 -4.39
CA LYS A 307 -8.69 11.97 -5.84
C LYS A 307 -9.05 10.52 -6.17
N GLY A 308 -8.75 9.58 -5.27
CA GLY A 308 -8.97 8.15 -5.49
C GLY A 308 -7.94 7.54 -6.44
N VAL A 309 -8.02 6.22 -6.63
CA VAL A 309 -7.13 5.48 -7.53
C VAL A 309 -7.36 5.79 -9.02
N GLU A 310 -8.47 6.41 -9.34
CA GLU A 310 -8.84 6.78 -10.72
C GLU A 310 -7.93 7.86 -11.30
N CYS A 311 -7.23 8.63 -10.47
CA CYS A 311 -6.24 9.60 -10.93
C CYS A 311 -5.07 8.96 -11.72
N GLU A 312 -4.80 7.67 -11.55
CA GLU A 312 -3.81 6.94 -12.32
C GLU A 312 -4.27 6.64 -13.77
N LEU A 313 -5.57 6.53 -14.00
CA LEU A 313 -6.13 6.23 -15.32
C LEU A 313 -5.84 7.32 -16.35
N GLU A 314 -5.93 8.58 -15.93
CA GLU A 314 -5.70 9.74 -16.81
C GLU A 314 -4.26 9.83 -17.28
N VAL A 315 -3.31 9.46 -16.42
CA VAL A 315 -1.87 9.57 -16.69
C VAL A 315 -1.39 8.43 -17.58
N LEU A 316 -1.87 7.20 -17.37
CA LEU A 316 -1.51 6.04 -18.21
C LEU A 316 -2.04 6.17 -19.65
N SER A 317 -3.20 6.79 -19.85
CA SER A 317 -3.80 6.95 -21.16
C SER A 317 -2.96 7.77 -22.14
N GLY A 318 -2.04 8.61 -21.67
CA GLY A 318 -1.15 9.43 -22.48
C GLY A 318 0.11 8.70 -22.99
N LEU A 319 0.58 7.69 -22.28
CA LEU A 319 1.84 6.97 -22.59
C LEU A 319 1.60 5.71 -23.42
N GLU A 320 0.57 4.94 -23.14
CA GLU A 320 0.25 3.73 -23.91
C GLU A 320 -0.19 4.02 -25.34
N THR A 321 -0.80 5.17 -25.59
CA THR A 321 -1.14 5.61 -26.94
C THR A 321 0.08 5.93 -27.81
N LYS A 322 1.23 6.24 -27.23
CA LYS A 322 2.45 6.54 -27.99
C LYS A 322 3.28 5.31 -28.35
N SER A 323 3.23 4.26 -27.53
CA SER A 323 4.13 3.11 -27.73
C SER A 323 3.52 1.90 -28.44
N HIS A 324 2.22 1.60 -28.30
CA HIS A 324 1.69 0.31 -28.80
C HIS A 324 0.24 0.32 -29.28
N GLY A 325 -0.45 1.42 -29.33
CA GLY A 325 -1.88 1.45 -29.72
C GLY A 325 -2.81 0.65 -28.82
N VAL A 326 -2.38 0.32 -27.60
CA VAL A 326 -3.04 -0.63 -26.70
C VAL A 326 -3.97 0.07 -25.73
N LYS A 327 -5.11 -0.54 -25.51
CA LYS A 327 -6.15 -0.15 -24.58
C LYS A 327 -5.59 0.11 -23.17
N LYS A 328 -6.06 1.18 -22.53
CA LYS A 328 -5.86 1.56 -21.12
C LYS A 328 -5.90 0.34 -20.22
N VAL A 329 -4.77 -0.04 -19.62
CA VAL A 329 -4.74 -1.02 -18.54
C VAL A 329 -4.64 -0.25 -17.23
N PRO A 330 -5.71 -0.20 -16.42
CA PRO A 330 -5.65 0.49 -15.14
C PRO A 330 -4.80 -0.31 -14.15
N TRP A 331 -3.73 0.27 -13.68
CA TRP A 331 -2.88 -0.28 -12.61
C TRP A 331 -3.51 -0.09 -11.22
N THR A 332 -4.82 0.07 -11.18
CA THR A 332 -5.59 0.43 -10.00
C THR A 332 -5.33 -0.50 -8.82
N HIS A 333 -5.28 -1.80 -9.07
CA HIS A 333 -5.12 -2.80 -8.01
C HIS A 333 -3.69 -2.88 -7.48
N VAL A 334 -2.71 -2.80 -8.37
CA VAL A 334 -1.29 -2.71 -8.00
C VAL A 334 -1.07 -1.47 -7.13
N THR A 335 -1.63 -0.34 -7.56
CA THR A 335 -1.59 0.93 -6.81
C THR A 335 -2.18 0.79 -5.42
N ILE A 336 -3.34 0.13 -5.26
CA ILE A 336 -3.95 -0.07 -3.94
C ILE A 336 -3.03 -0.84 -2.99
N ALA A 337 -2.37 -1.90 -3.47
CA ALA A 337 -1.47 -2.69 -2.64
C ALA A 337 -0.28 -1.87 -2.17
N PHE A 338 0.41 -1.16 -3.07
CA PHE A 338 1.58 -0.36 -2.71
C PHE A 338 1.23 0.87 -1.88
N VAL A 339 0.11 1.56 -2.17
CA VAL A 339 -0.40 2.66 -1.33
C VAL A 339 -0.68 2.17 0.08
N THR A 340 -1.34 1.01 0.22
CA THR A 340 -1.64 0.45 1.53
C THR A 340 -0.37 0.10 2.29
N GLU A 341 0.58 -0.57 1.65
CA GLU A 341 1.86 -0.92 2.25
C GLU A 341 2.61 0.34 2.70
N SER A 342 2.71 1.33 1.83
CA SER A 342 3.41 2.60 2.11
C SER A 342 2.81 3.35 3.28
N LEU A 343 1.49 3.51 3.32
CA LEU A 343 0.83 4.26 4.39
C LEU A 343 0.81 3.51 5.73
N VAL A 344 0.71 2.18 5.68
CA VAL A 344 0.81 1.34 6.89
C VAL A 344 2.23 1.40 7.47
N GLU A 345 3.26 1.27 6.63
CA GLU A 345 4.65 1.38 7.08
C GLU A 345 4.99 2.82 7.54
N ALA A 346 4.49 3.85 6.86
CA ALA A 346 4.63 5.24 7.31
C ALA A 346 3.98 5.45 8.69
N TYR A 347 2.82 4.87 8.93
CA TYR A 347 2.17 4.92 10.24
C TYR A 347 2.99 4.22 11.33
N LYS A 348 3.52 3.03 11.07
CA LYS A 348 4.39 2.30 12.00
C LYS A 348 5.67 3.06 12.35
N ASN A 349 6.24 3.78 11.37
CA ASN A 349 7.46 4.57 11.56
C ASN A 349 7.21 6.02 12.06
N GLY A 350 5.96 6.42 12.27
CA GLY A 350 5.58 7.75 12.80
C GLY A 350 5.55 8.88 11.76
N ASP A 351 5.68 8.56 10.47
CA ASP A 351 5.63 9.53 9.37
C ASP A 351 4.18 9.83 8.93
N LEU A 352 3.21 9.02 9.35
CA LEU A 352 1.78 9.24 9.17
C LEU A 352 1.07 9.22 10.52
N ASN A 353 0.22 10.22 10.80
CA ASN A 353 -0.52 10.27 12.06
C ASN A 353 -1.79 9.40 12.03
N LEU A 354 -2.34 9.14 13.23
CA LEU A 354 -3.51 8.27 13.41
C LEU A 354 -4.77 8.80 12.72
N ILE A 355 -4.97 10.13 12.65
CA ILE A 355 -6.15 10.74 12.01
C ILE A 355 -6.15 10.42 10.51
N LYS A 356 -5.02 10.67 9.84
CA LYS A 356 -4.85 10.37 8.42
C LYS A 356 -4.99 8.87 8.15
N MET A 357 -4.43 8.04 9.03
CA MET A 357 -4.55 6.58 8.91
C MET A 357 -6.00 6.11 9.01
N ASN A 358 -6.80 6.66 9.95
CA ASN A 358 -8.22 6.33 10.07
C ASN A 358 -9.03 6.79 8.84
N TYR A 359 -8.72 7.95 8.28
CA TYR A 359 -9.37 8.43 7.06
C TYR A 359 -9.02 7.54 5.86
N PHE A 360 -7.75 7.16 5.70
CA PHE A 360 -7.30 6.21 4.70
C PHE A 360 -8.04 4.86 4.79
N ILE A 361 -8.16 4.30 6.01
CA ILE A 361 -8.93 3.09 6.28
C ILE A 361 -10.39 3.24 5.81
N GLY A 362 -11.00 4.41 6.04
CA GLY A 362 -12.35 4.74 5.57
C GLY A 362 -12.45 4.68 4.04
N CYS A 363 -11.45 5.22 3.33
CA CYS A 363 -11.38 5.16 1.87
C CYS A 363 -11.20 3.72 1.37
N LEU A 364 -10.31 2.96 1.97
CA LEU A 364 -10.08 1.55 1.62
C LEU A 364 -11.34 0.69 1.86
N LYS A 365 -12.09 0.94 2.93
CA LYS A 365 -13.39 0.27 3.17
C LYS A 365 -14.39 0.53 2.05
N LYS A 366 -14.43 1.74 1.48
CA LYS A 366 -15.31 2.06 0.34
C LYS A 366 -14.92 1.23 -0.89
N ILE A 367 -13.62 1.09 -1.14
CA ILE A 367 -13.11 0.24 -2.24
C ILE A 367 -13.48 -1.23 -1.99
N CYS A 368 -13.32 -1.74 -0.79
CA CYS A 368 -13.68 -3.11 -0.44
C CYS A 368 -15.18 -3.43 -0.67
N LYS A 369 -16.05 -2.41 -0.65
CA LYS A 369 -17.48 -2.61 -0.96
C LYS A 369 -17.75 -2.94 -2.43
N LYS A 370 -16.82 -2.60 -3.34
CA LYS A 370 -16.91 -2.93 -4.77
C LYS A 370 -16.59 -4.40 -5.08
N ARG A 371 -16.19 -5.22 -4.08
CA ARG A 371 -15.95 -6.64 -4.25
C ARG A 371 -17.21 -7.37 -4.67
N LEU A 372 -17.04 -8.39 -5.50
CA LEU A 372 -18.10 -9.27 -5.95
C LEU A 372 -18.10 -10.57 -5.13
N VAL A 373 -19.27 -11.13 -4.94
CA VAL A 373 -19.45 -12.39 -4.23
C VAL A 373 -19.45 -13.54 -5.24
N TYR A 374 -18.63 -14.53 -4.99
CA TYR A 374 -18.62 -15.80 -5.70
C TYR A 374 -19.01 -16.92 -4.74
N VAL A 375 -19.94 -17.75 -5.17
CA VAL A 375 -20.35 -18.94 -4.42
C VAL A 375 -19.77 -20.15 -5.14
N ASN A 376 -18.87 -20.88 -4.46
CA ASN A 376 -18.31 -22.09 -5.03
C ASN A 376 -19.31 -23.28 -4.97
N GLY A 377 -18.95 -24.41 -5.62
CA GLY A 377 -19.79 -25.61 -5.65
C GLY A 377 -20.15 -26.23 -4.28
N ASN A 378 -19.46 -25.79 -3.21
CA ASN A 378 -19.71 -26.19 -1.82
C ASN A 378 -20.50 -25.12 -1.03
N ASN A 379 -21.19 -24.22 -1.70
CA ASN A 379 -21.94 -23.08 -1.12
C ASN A 379 -21.08 -22.15 -0.23
N GLN A 380 -19.76 -22.19 -0.35
CA GLN A 380 -18.87 -21.30 0.37
C GLN A 380 -18.78 -19.97 -0.36
N GLN A 381 -19.11 -18.88 0.33
CA GLN A 381 -18.93 -17.53 -0.17
C GLN A 381 -17.45 -17.14 -0.16
N CYS A 382 -16.97 -16.62 -1.27
CA CYS A 382 -15.66 -15.99 -1.38
C CYS A 382 -15.77 -14.69 -2.17
N TYR A 383 -14.73 -13.87 -2.16
CA TYR A 383 -14.75 -12.57 -2.79
C TYR A 383 -13.71 -12.47 -3.89
N TYR A 384 -14.06 -11.76 -4.97
CA TYR A 384 -13.11 -11.34 -5.98
C TYR A 384 -13.31 -9.86 -6.31
N MET A 385 -12.28 -9.24 -6.88
CA MET A 385 -12.31 -7.83 -7.27
C MET A 385 -12.46 -7.72 -8.79
N PRO A 386 -13.32 -6.83 -9.28
CA PRO A 386 -13.42 -6.56 -10.72
C PRO A 386 -12.12 -5.91 -11.24
N LYS A 387 -11.79 -6.13 -12.51
CA LYS A 387 -10.56 -5.64 -13.13
C LYS A 387 -10.42 -4.12 -13.03
N ASP A 388 -11.45 -3.40 -13.41
CA ASP A 388 -11.40 -1.95 -13.62
C ASP A 388 -12.21 -1.18 -12.56
N MET A 389 -12.49 -1.77 -11.41
CA MET A 389 -13.45 -1.21 -10.43
C MET A 389 -14.86 -0.97 -11.02
N GLU A 390 -15.09 -1.35 -12.25
CA GLU A 390 -16.39 -1.33 -12.91
C GLU A 390 -17.03 -2.71 -12.85
N ILE A 391 -18.28 -2.77 -12.44
CA ILE A 391 -19.04 -4.02 -12.26
C ILE A 391 -19.26 -4.75 -13.60
N ASN A 392 -19.11 -4.05 -14.72
CA ASN A 392 -19.40 -4.55 -16.07
C ASN A 392 -18.15 -4.91 -16.90
N SER A 393 -16.95 -4.99 -16.29
CA SER A 393 -15.77 -5.41 -17.04
C SER A 393 -15.90 -6.86 -17.52
N LYS A 394 -15.71 -7.08 -18.82
CA LYS A 394 -15.69 -8.42 -19.40
C LYS A 394 -14.44 -9.16 -18.90
N GLY A 395 -14.62 -10.34 -18.36
CA GLY A 395 -13.55 -11.23 -17.88
C GLY A 395 -13.26 -11.10 -16.37
N ILE A 396 -13.01 -12.24 -15.74
CA ILE A 396 -12.63 -12.35 -14.34
C ILE A 396 -11.14 -12.59 -14.27
N TYR A 397 -10.42 -11.62 -13.66
CA TYR A 397 -8.97 -11.65 -13.53
C TYR A 397 -8.54 -11.99 -12.11
N THR A 398 -7.45 -12.73 -11.95
CA THR A 398 -6.96 -13.14 -10.63
C THR A 398 -6.13 -12.05 -9.93
N PHE A 399 -5.37 -11.24 -10.69
CA PHE A 399 -4.47 -10.23 -10.13
C PHE A 399 -5.17 -9.18 -9.25
N PRO A 400 -6.37 -8.65 -9.58
CA PRO A 400 -7.02 -7.66 -8.74
C PRO A 400 -7.32 -8.19 -7.34
N THR A 401 -7.75 -9.46 -7.29
CA THR A 401 -8.06 -10.14 -6.03
C THR A 401 -6.80 -10.44 -5.23
N ALA A 402 -5.70 -10.82 -5.89
CA ALA A 402 -4.41 -11.05 -5.26
C ALA A 402 -3.85 -9.77 -4.61
N TYR A 403 -3.83 -8.66 -5.33
CA TYR A 403 -3.38 -7.38 -4.79
C TYR A 403 -4.27 -6.84 -3.67
N MET A 404 -5.59 -7.05 -3.76
CA MET A 404 -6.50 -6.68 -2.67
C MET A 404 -6.25 -7.52 -1.42
N ALA A 405 -6.07 -8.83 -1.56
CA ALA A 405 -5.74 -9.70 -0.43
C ALA A 405 -4.42 -9.26 0.22
N TRP A 406 -3.40 -8.95 -0.59
CA TRP A 406 -2.14 -8.40 -0.09
C TRP A 406 -2.35 -7.08 0.67
N ALA A 407 -3.04 -6.09 0.06
CA ALA A 407 -3.31 -4.81 0.70
C ALA A 407 -3.98 -4.97 2.08
N LEU A 408 -5.01 -5.82 2.15
CA LEU A 408 -5.78 -6.00 3.38
C LEU A 408 -5.01 -6.78 4.47
N SER A 409 -4.02 -7.59 4.09
CA SER A 409 -3.17 -8.33 5.03
C SER A 409 -2.19 -7.43 5.80
N MET A 410 -1.92 -6.21 5.31
CA MET A 410 -1.03 -5.27 5.96
C MET A 410 -1.56 -4.72 7.29
N PHE A 411 -2.85 -4.89 7.57
CA PHE A 411 -3.51 -4.46 8.81
C PHE A 411 -3.47 -5.51 9.93
N ASP A 412 -2.64 -6.53 9.81
CA ASP A 412 -2.38 -7.48 10.88
C ASP A 412 -1.38 -6.84 11.87
N PHE A 413 -1.91 -6.13 12.88
CA PHE A 413 -1.17 -5.44 13.94
C PHE A 413 -1.29 -6.14 15.28
#